data_cab327921544e4827ecd2b518403f086
#
_entry.id   cab327921544e4827ecd2b518403f086
#
_cell.length_a   1.000
_cell.length_b   1.000
_cell.length_c   1.000
_cell.angle_alpha   90.00
_cell.angle_beta   90.00
_cell.angle_gamma   90.00
#
_symmetry.space_group_name_H-M   'P 1'
#
loop_
_entity.id
_entity.type
_entity.pdbx_description
1 polymer ?
#
loop_
_entity_poly.entity_id
_entity_poly.type
_entity_poly.pdbx_seq_one_letter_code
_entity_poly.pdbx_strand_id
1 'polypeptide(L)'
;MDALNGAAGAERHGLAAAGMSVRAGTRELVRELSVEFAAGEIVAVLGRNGSGKTLTLHTLAGLRKPAAGVVSLDGTPIAELSRRAVALRLGLLPQDLEDAFVTTAIETVLIGRHPHLALWQWETAEDERLAREALAAVDMSEFAVRRADTLSGGEQRRVAVAALLAQQPAVFLLDEPTNHLDPHHQLAVLGLFRQLANAGRTVITTLHDPTLAARFADRALLLFGDGRWSLGRVETTLNAASLSALYLAPIIELSQEGRRVFVSA
;
A
#
# COMPACT_ATOMS: atom_id res chain seq x y z
N MET A 1 5.34 5.62 20.37
CA MET A 1 4.30 4.81 19.71
C MET A 1 2.91 5.44 19.79
N ASP A 2 2.61 6.24 20.82
CA ASP A 2 1.28 6.86 20.98
C ASP A 2 0.96 8.02 20.02
N ALA A 3 1.94 8.67 19.45
CA ALA A 3 1.72 9.81 18.55
C ALA A 3 1.25 9.42 17.13
N LEU A 4 1.41 8.15 16.73
CA LEU A 4 0.88 7.64 15.45
C LEU A 4 -0.65 7.33 15.54
N ASN A 5 -1.21 7.36 16.74
CA ASN A 5 -2.60 7.04 17.03
C ASN A 5 -3.48 8.27 17.28
N GLY A 6 -3.20 9.41 16.63
CA GLY A 6 -4.06 10.60 16.75
C GLY A 6 -5.54 10.25 16.66
N ALA A 7 -6.27 10.34 17.78
CA ALA A 7 -7.68 10.03 17.91
C ALA A 7 -8.50 11.00 17.05
N ALA A 8 -8.87 10.55 15.85
CA ALA A 8 -9.93 11.15 15.06
C ALA A 8 -11.22 10.40 15.35
N GLY A 9 -12.29 11.12 15.69
CA GLY A 9 -13.65 10.57 15.79
C GLY A 9 -13.98 9.73 14.56
N ALA A 10 -14.82 8.72 14.70
CA ALA A 10 -15.14 7.69 13.71
C ALA A 10 -15.82 8.25 12.44
N GLU A 11 -15.14 9.10 11.70
CA GLU A 11 -15.42 9.32 10.29
C GLU A 11 -15.00 8.05 9.56
N ARG A 12 -15.95 7.43 8.86
CA ARG A 12 -15.69 6.22 8.04
C ARG A 12 -14.78 6.62 6.89
N HIS A 13 -13.47 6.59 7.12
CA HIS A 13 -12.49 6.77 6.05
C HIS A 13 -12.54 5.53 5.15
N GLY A 14 -13.21 5.64 4.03
CA GLY A 14 -13.42 4.55 3.10
C GLY A 14 -12.94 4.92 1.70
N LEU A 15 -12.19 4.01 1.09
CA LEU A 15 -11.91 4.03 -0.34
C LEU A 15 -12.85 3.02 -1.00
N ALA A 16 -13.50 3.41 -2.11
CA ALA A 16 -14.39 2.53 -2.85
C ALA A 16 -14.18 2.67 -4.35
N ALA A 17 -14.43 1.59 -5.06
CA ALA A 17 -14.52 1.57 -6.51
C ALA A 17 -15.90 1.02 -6.91
N ALA A 18 -16.56 1.66 -7.87
CA ALA A 18 -17.86 1.23 -8.42
C ALA A 18 -17.73 1.08 -9.95
N GLY A 19 -17.81 -0.16 -10.43
CA GLY A 19 -17.68 -0.49 -11.84
C GLY A 19 -16.34 -0.10 -12.47
N MET A 20 -15.28 0.00 -11.66
CA MET A 20 -13.96 0.45 -12.09
C MET A 20 -13.32 -0.52 -13.08
N SER A 21 -12.96 -0.02 -14.27
CA SER A 21 -12.20 -0.77 -15.26
C SER A 21 -10.81 -0.16 -15.47
N VAL A 22 -9.79 -1.03 -15.60
CA VAL A 22 -8.38 -0.65 -15.80
C VAL A 22 -7.87 -1.24 -17.11
N ARG A 23 -7.25 -0.41 -17.97
CA ARG A 23 -6.69 -0.82 -19.25
C ARG A 23 -5.22 -0.41 -19.39
N ALA A 24 -4.46 -1.21 -20.11
CA ALA A 24 -3.12 -0.88 -20.61
C ALA A 24 -3.17 -0.91 -22.15
N GLY A 25 -3.17 0.25 -22.79
CA GLY A 25 -3.44 0.36 -24.22
C GLY A 25 -4.84 -0.19 -24.54
N THR A 26 -4.90 -1.16 -25.45
CA THR A 26 -6.14 -1.84 -25.85
C THR A 26 -6.54 -2.99 -24.93
N ARG A 27 -5.63 -3.46 -24.08
CA ARG A 27 -5.86 -4.61 -23.20
C ARG A 27 -6.60 -4.18 -21.94
N GLU A 28 -7.74 -4.82 -21.68
CA GLU A 28 -8.49 -4.66 -20.43
C GLU A 28 -7.92 -5.62 -19.38
N LEU A 29 -7.40 -5.06 -18.30
CA LEU A 29 -6.73 -5.83 -17.24
C LEU A 29 -7.67 -6.13 -16.07
N VAL A 30 -8.58 -5.20 -15.77
CA VAL A 30 -9.62 -5.33 -14.74
C VAL A 30 -10.91 -4.75 -15.33
N ARG A 31 -12.02 -5.48 -15.20
CA ARG A 31 -13.33 -5.11 -15.72
C ARG A 31 -14.34 -4.95 -14.60
N GLU A 32 -14.98 -3.77 -14.53
CA GLU A 32 -16.13 -3.50 -13.65
C GLU A 32 -15.92 -3.89 -12.18
N LEU A 33 -14.71 -3.64 -11.65
CA LEU A 33 -14.40 -3.90 -10.24
C LEU A 33 -15.26 -3.01 -9.35
N SER A 34 -16.06 -3.66 -8.50
CA SER A 34 -16.82 -2.98 -7.45
C SER A 34 -16.40 -3.53 -6.10
N VAL A 35 -15.85 -2.63 -5.25
CA VAL A 35 -15.30 -2.98 -3.94
C VAL A 35 -15.34 -1.78 -3.02
N GLU A 36 -15.64 -2.04 -1.75
CA GLU A 36 -15.40 -1.11 -0.65
C GLU A 36 -14.25 -1.65 0.21
N PHE A 37 -13.33 -0.76 0.55
CA PHE A 37 -12.22 -1.05 1.45
C PHE A 37 -12.55 -0.46 2.81
N ALA A 38 -12.75 -1.34 3.79
CA ALA A 38 -13.19 -0.93 5.11
C ALA A 38 -12.04 -0.39 5.97
N ALA A 39 -12.37 0.46 6.93
CA ALA A 39 -11.43 0.85 7.97
C ALA A 39 -11.06 -0.37 8.83
N GLY A 40 -9.78 -0.50 9.15
CA GLY A 40 -9.29 -1.60 9.98
C GLY A 40 -8.92 -2.87 9.22
N GLU A 41 -9.02 -2.89 7.88
CA GLU A 41 -8.67 -4.08 7.09
C GLU A 41 -7.39 -3.91 6.26
N ILE A 42 -6.74 -5.04 5.99
CA ILE A 42 -5.70 -5.17 4.96
C ILE A 42 -6.26 -5.98 3.80
N VAL A 43 -6.22 -5.42 2.59
CA VAL A 43 -6.55 -6.12 1.34
C VAL A 43 -5.28 -6.36 0.55
N ALA A 44 -4.91 -7.63 0.36
CA ALA A 44 -3.78 -8.01 -0.49
C ALA A 44 -4.23 -8.15 -1.95
N VAL A 45 -3.55 -7.44 -2.85
CA VAL A 45 -3.77 -7.53 -4.30
C VAL A 45 -2.71 -8.46 -4.89
N LEU A 46 -3.15 -9.59 -5.43
CA LEU A 46 -2.29 -10.63 -6.00
C LEU A 46 -2.54 -10.78 -7.49
N GLY A 47 -1.51 -11.18 -8.21
CA GLY A 47 -1.59 -11.42 -9.66
C GLY A 47 -0.20 -11.50 -10.27
N ARG A 48 -0.14 -12.08 -11.47
CA ARG A 48 1.12 -12.18 -12.24
C ARG A 48 1.66 -10.80 -12.62
N ASN A 49 2.91 -10.75 -13.02
CA ASN A 49 3.47 -9.54 -13.63
C ASN A 49 2.65 -9.15 -14.87
N GLY A 50 2.33 -7.87 -14.99
CA GLY A 50 1.48 -7.35 -16.05
C GLY A 50 -0.01 -7.64 -15.89
N SER A 51 -0.49 -8.15 -14.74
CA SER A 51 -1.93 -8.33 -14.47
C SER A 51 -2.66 -7.04 -14.15
N GLY A 52 -1.93 -5.94 -13.92
CA GLY A 52 -2.50 -4.62 -13.65
C GLY A 52 -2.51 -4.20 -12.18
N LYS A 53 -1.77 -4.88 -11.28
CA LYS A 53 -1.69 -4.53 -9.86
C LYS A 53 -1.35 -3.04 -9.65
N THR A 54 -0.20 -2.60 -10.12
CA THR A 54 0.26 -1.19 -10.05
C THR A 54 -0.74 -0.23 -10.67
N LEU A 55 -1.26 -0.55 -11.87
CA LEU A 55 -2.24 0.31 -12.55
C LEU A 55 -3.55 0.41 -11.77
N THR A 56 -3.96 -0.67 -11.09
CA THR A 56 -5.13 -0.67 -10.21
C THR A 56 -4.89 0.23 -8.99
N LEU A 57 -3.74 0.13 -8.32
CA LEU A 57 -3.39 1.02 -7.21
C LEU A 57 -3.33 2.48 -7.66
N HIS A 58 -2.69 2.77 -8.80
CA HIS A 58 -2.62 4.15 -9.33
C HIS A 58 -4.02 4.70 -9.68
N THR A 59 -4.93 3.84 -10.16
CA THR A 59 -6.31 4.24 -10.43
C THR A 59 -7.05 4.51 -9.12
N LEU A 60 -6.89 3.66 -8.10
CA LEU A 60 -7.45 3.86 -6.76
C LEU A 60 -6.88 5.13 -6.08
N ALA A 61 -5.62 5.46 -6.32
CA ALA A 61 -4.99 6.69 -5.84
C ALA A 61 -5.44 7.97 -6.57
N GLY A 62 -6.25 7.84 -7.63
CA GLY A 62 -6.63 8.98 -8.48
C GLY A 62 -5.47 9.56 -9.31
N LEU A 63 -4.33 8.87 -9.40
CA LEU A 63 -3.21 9.25 -10.27
C LEU A 63 -3.51 8.95 -11.74
N ARG A 64 -4.40 8.01 -11.96
CA ARG A 64 -4.86 7.59 -13.28
C ARG A 64 -6.40 7.55 -13.31
N LYS A 65 -6.99 8.03 -14.41
CA LYS A 65 -8.42 7.89 -14.63
C LYS A 65 -8.78 6.43 -14.91
N PRO A 66 -9.86 5.89 -14.30
CA PRO A 66 -10.39 4.58 -14.70
C PRO A 66 -10.88 4.64 -16.15
N ALA A 67 -10.81 3.49 -16.86
CA ALA A 67 -11.36 3.37 -18.21
C ALA A 67 -12.90 3.40 -18.21
N ALA A 68 -13.52 2.94 -17.12
CA ALA A 68 -14.94 3.05 -16.80
C ALA A 68 -15.12 3.01 -15.28
N GLY A 69 -16.29 3.43 -14.79
CA GLY A 69 -16.61 3.45 -13.37
C GLY A 69 -16.03 4.64 -12.62
N VAL A 70 -16.13 4.60 -11.30
CA VAL A 70 -15.76 5.70 -10.40
C VAL A 70 -14.97 5.14 -9.20
N VAL A 71 -13.97 5.90 -8.76
CA VAL A 71 -13.29 5.70 -7.46
C VAL A 71 -13.73 6.85 -6.56
N SER A 72 -14.14 6.55 -5.34
CA SER A 72 -14.52 7.54 -4.33
C SER A 72 -13.72 7.37 -3.05
N LEU A 73 -13.40 8.50 -2.43
CA LEU A 73 -12.73 8.60 -1.13
C LEU A 73 -13.68 9.33 -0.18
N ASP A 74 -14.07 8.67 0.91
CA ASP A 74 -15.08 9.16 1.87
C ASP A 74 -16.41 9.55 1.19
N GLY A 75 -16.84 8.74 0.21
CA GLY A 75 -18.07 8.95 -0.55
C GLY A 75 -17.99 10.02 -1.65
N THR A 76 -16.88 10.77 -1.76
CA THR A 76 -16.69 11.79 -2.80
C THR A 76 -15.85 11.21 -3.94
N PRO A 77 -16.25 11.37 -5.22
CA PRO A 77 -15.44 10.96 -6.36
C PRO A 77 -14.04 11.57 -6.27
N ILE A 78 -12.99 10.73 -6.33
CA ILE A 78 -11.60 11.18 -6.13
C ILE A 78 -11.18 12.20 -7.21
N ALA A 79 -11.81 12.16 -8.38
CA ALA A 79 -11.59 13.12 -9.48
C ALA A 79 -12.06 14.54 -9.16
N GLU A 80 -12.97 14.71 -8.19
CA GLU A 80 -13.50 16.00 -7.74
C GLU A 80 -12.69 16.62 -6.61
N LEU A 81 -11.83 15.82 -5.97
CA LEU A 81 -10.99 16.27 -4.87
C LEU A 81 -9.70 16.94 -5.39
N SER A 82 -9.25 17.96 -4.67
CA SER A 82 -7.92 18.52 -4.92
C SER A 82 -6.83 17.51 -4.57
N ARG A 83 -5.67 17.57 -5.24
CA ARG A 83 -4.53 16.68 -4.95
C ARG A 83 -4.12 16.72 -3.47
N ARG A 84 -4.15 17.89 -2.86
CA ARG A 84 -3.87 18.07 -1.43
C ARG A 84 -4.93 17.38 -0.56
N ALA A 85 -6.20 17.51 -0.90
CA ALA A 85 -7.29 16.87 -0.15
C ALA A 85 -7.19 15.33 -0.21
N VAL A 86 -6.78 14.77 -1.36
CA VAL A 86 -6.47 13.34 -1.49
C VAL A 86 -5.27 12.99 -0.64
N ALA A 87 -4.15 13.72 -0.76
CA ALA A 87 -2.91 13.41 -0.06
C ALA A 87 -3.01 13.53 1.47
N LEU A 88 -3.94 14.30 2.00
CA LEU A 88 -4.22 14.33 3.46
C LEU A 88 -4.90 13.05 3.97
N ARG A 89 -5.50 12.24 3.09
CA ARG A 89 -6.31 11.08 3.44
C ARG A 89 -5.77 9.75 2.91
N LEU A 90 -5.09 9.80 1.78
CA LEU A 90 -4.58 8.64 1.06
C LEU A 90 -3.11 8.84 0.73
N GLY A 91 -2.29 7.86 1.10
CA GLY A 91 -0.88 7.81 0.76
C GLY A 91 -0.57 6.61 -0.13
N LEU A 92 0.35 6.79 -1.06
CA LEU A 92 0.82 5.74 -1.97
C LEU A 92 2.32 5.53 -1.79
N LEU A 93 2.71 4.28 -1.51
CA LEU A 93 4.09 3.82 -1.65
C LEU A 93 4.24 3.23 -3.06
N PRO A 94 4.98 3.85 -3.98
CA PRO A 94 5.17 3.33 -5.33
C PRO A 94 6.11 2.11 -5.34
N GLN A 95 6.04 1.30 -6.40
CA GLN A 95 6.93 0.16 -6.59
C GLN A 95 8.38 0.60 -6.77
N ASP A 96 8.60 1.50 -7.73
CA ASP A 96 9.91 2.07 -8.01
C ASP A 96 10.06 3.40 -7.25
N LEU A 97 11.18 3.54 -6.58
CA LEU A 97 11.58 4.81 -5.99
C LEU A 97 12.38 5.53 -7.07
N GLU A 98 11.87 6.67 -7.55
CA GLU A 98 12.63 7.53 -8.43
C GLU A 98 13.96 7.91 -7.75
N ASP A 99 15.02 8.09 -8.54
CA ASP A 99 16.34 8.48 -8.04
C ASP A 99 16.18 9.67 -7.08
N ALA A 100 16.51 9.43 -5.84
CA ALA A 100 16.35 10.41 -4.78
C ALA A 100 17.17 11.65 -5.16
N PHE A 101 16.56 12.83 -5.06
CA PHE A 101 17.33 14.07 -5.03
C PHE A 101 18.46 13.93 -4.02
N VAL A 102 19.51 14.75 -4.16
CA VAL A 102 20.65 14.78 -3.21
C VAL A 102 20.15 15.31 -1.85
N THR A 103 19.35 14.50 -1.16
CA THR A 103 18.70 14.80 0.14
C THR A 103 19.15 13.78 1.17
N THR A 104 19.05 14.12 2.44
CA THR A 104 19.23 13.18 3.55
C THR A 104 17.96 12.34 3.76
N ALA A 105 18.08 11.22 4.50
CA ALA A 105 16.94 10.37 4.81
C ALA A 105 15.83 11.15 5.55
N ILE A 106 16.18 12.02 6.50
CA ILE A 106 15.20 12.85 7.23
C ILE A 106 14.49 13.84 6.30
N GLU A 107 15.20 14.49 5.39
CA GLU A 107 14.61 15.41 4.40
C GLU A 107 13.67 14.64 3.46
N THR A 108 14.03 13.44 3.03
CA THR A 108 13.16 12.57 2.24
C THR A 108 11.87 12.24 3.00
N VAL A 109 11.96 11.95 4.30
CA VAL A 109 10.78 11.65 5.13
C VAL A 109 9.92 12.88 5.35
N LEU A 110 10.51 14.07 5.48
CA LEU A 110 9.79 15.34 5.60
C LEU A 110 8.93 15.66 4.37
N ILE A 111 9.26 15.16 3.18
CA ILE A 111 8.39 15.28 2.00
C ILE A 111 6.98 14.71 2.29
N GLY A 112 6.88 13.66 3.11
CA GLY A 112 5.61 13.11 3.56
C GLY A 112 4.74 14.14 4.31
N ARG A 113 5.31 15.19 4.87
CA ARG A 113 4.60 16.25 5.59
C ARG A 113 4.06 17.35 4.68
N HIS A 114 4.50 17.45 3.41
CA HIS A 114 4.08 18.51 2.49
C HIS A 114 2.55 18.69 2.38
N PRO A 115 1.70 17.65 2.37
CA PRO A 115 0.25 17.86 2.34
C PRO A 115 -0.29 18.64 3.54
N HIS A 116 0.39 18.61 4.68
CA HIS A 116 -0.02 19.30 5.91
C HIS A 116 0.43 20.77 5.96
N LEU A 117 1.48 21.13 5.19
CA LEU A 117 2.00 22.49 5.18
C LEU A 117 1.09 23.45 4.40
N ALA A 118 0.92 24.67 4.90
CA ALA A 118 0.31 25.74 4.12
C ALA A 118 1.25 26.23 3.01
N LEU A 119 0.70 26.92 2.03
CA LEU A 119 1.51 27.53 0.96
C LEU A 119 2.55 28.50 1.59
N TRP A 120 3.83 28.32 1.23
CA TRP A 120 4.98 29.08 1.75
C TRP A 120 5.30 28.81 3.24
N GLN A 121 4.74 27.78 3.83
CA GLN A 121 5.10 27.34 5.18
C GLN A 121 6.28 26.36 5.11
N TRP A 122 7.29 26.59 5.97
CA TRP A 122 8.36 25.64 6.22
C TRP A 122 7.92 24.58 7.22
N GLU A 123 8.63 23.46 7.22
CA GLU A 123 8.45 22.40 8.21
C GLU A 123 8.63 22.93 9.63
N THR A 124 7.77 22.46 10.52
CA THR A 124 7.80 22.82 11.94
C THR A 124 8.63 21.82 12.75
N ALA A 125 8.96 22.16 13.99
CA ALA A 125 9.57 21.19 14.92
C ALA A 125 8.69 19.95 15.13
N GLU A 126 7.37 20.07 15.00
CA GLU A 126 6.45 18.95 15.07
C GLU A 126 6.56 18.03 13.83
N ASP A 127 6.71 18.59 12.64
CA ASP A 127 6.92 17.81 11.43
C ASP A 127 8.26 17.04 11.51
N GLU A 128 9.31 17.68 12.01
CA GLU A 128 10.60 17.02 12.22
C GLU A 128 10.50 15.91 13.27
N ARG A 129 9.77 16.11 14.36
CA ARG A 129 9.52 15.06 15.37
C ARG A 129 8.82 13.86 14.76
N LEU A 130 7.73 14.08 14.00
CA LEU A 130 6.99 13.04 13.31
C LEU A 130 7.85 12.27 12.28
N ALA A 131 8.71 12.99 11.55
CA ALA A 131 9.63 12.37 10.60
C ALA A 131 10.66 11.47 11.31
N ARG A 132 11.20 11.91 12.46
CA ARG A 132 12.12 11.08 13.28
C ARG A 132 11.43 9.85 13.87
N GLU A 133 10.19 9.99 14.34
CA GLU A 133 9.38 8.85 14.81
C GLU A 133 9.10 7.85 13.68
N ALA A 134 8.81 8.33 12.48
CA ALA A 134 8.61 7.50 11.32
C ALA A 134 9.88 6.74 10.92
N LEU A 135 11.06 7.38 10.97
CA LEU A 135 12.34 6.70 10.77
C LEU A 135 12.62 5.64 11.85
N ALA A 136 12.30 5.93 13.10
CA ALA A 136 12.46 4.98 14.20
C ALA A 136 11.54 3.74 14.03
N ALA A 137 10.34 3.94 13.51
CA ALA A 137 9.38 2.85 13.28
C ALA A 137 9.85 1.82 12.22
N VAL A 138 10.85 2.17 11.40
CA VAL A 138 11.44 1.32 10.36
C VAL A 138 12.94 1.05 10.58
N ASP A 139 13.44 1.24 11.79
CA ASP A 139 14.84 1.01 12.19
C ASP A 139 15.85 1.82 11.33
N MET A 140 15.53 3.10 11.05
CA MET A 140 16.36 4.01 10.24
C MET A 140 16.82 5.25 10.99
N SER A 141 16.69 5.30 12.33
CA SER A 141 17.06 6.48 13.15
C SER A 141 18.49 6.92 12.97
N GLU A 142 19.45 5.96 12.95
CA GLU A 142 20.89 6.25 12.83
C GLU A 142 21.27 6.78 11.45
N PHE A 143 20.40 6.58 10.45
CA PHE A 143 20.61 7.01 9.06
C PHE A 143 19.98 8.37 8.75
N ALA A 144 19.34 9.03 9.72
CA ALA A 144 18.56 10.24 9.50
C ALA A 144 19.31 11.34 8.70
N VAL A 145 20.59 11.56 9.00
CA VAL A 145 21.43 12.57 8.33
C VAL A 145 22.24 12.00 7.14
N ARG A 146 22.11 10.71 6.86
CA ARG A 146 22.81 10.07 5.73
C ARG A 146 22.11 10.42 4.43
N ARG A 147 22.89 10.64 3.38
CA ARG A 147 22.35 10.91 2.03
C ARG A 147 21.56 9.72 1.52
N ALA A 148 20.36 9.96 0.99
CA ALA A 148 19.45 8.94 0.51
C ALA A 148 20.02 8.12 -0.66
N ASP A 149 20.80 8.75 -1.55
CA ASP A 149 21.46 8.10 -2.68
C ASP A 149 22.62 7.16 -2.29
N THR A 150 23.08 7.21 -1.03
CA THR A 150 24.13 6.30 -0.50
C THR A 150 23.55 5.11 0.27
N LEU A 151 22.25 5.05 0.40
CA LEU A 151 21.54 3.96 1.08
C LEU A 151 21.40 2.75 0.14
N SER A 152 21.42 1.55 0.70
CA SER A 152 21.06 0.33 -0.03
C SER A 152 19.58 0.37 -0.45
N GLY A 153 19.21 -0.43 -1.46
CA GLY A 153 17.80 -0.48 -1.93
C GLY A 153 16.80 -0.81 -0.81
N GLY A 154 17.17 -1.71 0.11
CA GLY A 154 16.34 -2.01 1.29
C GLY A 154 16.23 -0.86 2.28
N GLU A 155 17.32 -0.11 2.52
CA GLU A 155 17.31 1.09 3.36
C GLU A 155 16.47 2.20 2.69
N GLN A 156 16.62 2.43 1.38
CA GLN A 156 15.80 3.38 0.62
C GLN A 156 14.31 3.01 0.71
N ARG A 157 13.99 1.71 0.59
CA ARG A 157 12.61 1.24 0.73
C ARG A 157 12.05 1.54 2.11
N ARG A 158 12.80 1.33 3.17
CA ARG A 158 12.40 1.67 4.54
C ARG A 158 12.24 3.18 4.74
N VAL A 159 13.11 4.02 4.18
CA VAL A 159 12.95 5.49 4.19
C VAL A 159 11.67 5.91 3.46
N ALA A 160 11.33 5.30 2.32
CA ALA A 160 10.09 5.57 1.62
C ALA A 160 8.85 5.15 2.44
N VAL A 161 8.92 4.02 3.14
CA VAL A 161 7.88 3.65 4.12
C VAL A 161 7.77 4.68 5.24
N ALA A 162 8.90 5.18 5.77
CA ALA A 162 8.89 6.24 6.79
C ALA A 162 8.26 7.54 6.27
N ALA A 163 8.53 7.94 5.03
CA ALA A 163 7.89 9.11 4.42
C ALA A 163 6.36 8.95 4.34
N LEU A 164 5.90 7.75 3.96
CA LEU A 164 4.47 7.44 3.95
C LEU A 164 3.85 7.43 5.36
N LEU A 165 4.58 6.95 6.38
CA LEU A 165 4.13 7.02 7.77
C LEU A 165 4.05 8.47 8.27
N ALA A 166 5.03 9.30 7.94
CA ALA A 166 5.05 10.72 8.31
C ALA A 166 3.87 11.49 7.69
N GLN A 167 3.36 11.08 6.53
CA GLN A 167 2.16 11.63 5.91
C GLN A 167 0.89 11.36 6.75
N GLN A 168 0.85 10.31 7.57
CA GLN A 168 -0.26 9.94 8.46
C GLN A 168 -1.62 9.80 7.74
N PRO A 169 -1.73 9.16 6.57
CA PRO A 169 -2.99 9.03 5.86
C PRO A 169 -3.94 8.04 6.57
N ALA A 170 -5.23 8.13 6.27
CA ALA A 170 -6.21 7.14 6.71
C ALA A 170 -6.20 5.87 5.84
N VAL A 171 -5.85 6.02 4.56
CA VAL A 171 -5.77 4.95 3.57
C VAL A 171 -4.34 4.83 3.05
N PHE A 172 -3.78 3.64 3.13
CA PHE A 172 -2.45 3.28 2.64
C PHE A 172 -2.57 2.40 1.39
N LEU A 173 -2.00 2.84 0.29
CA LEU A 173 -1.81 2.05 -0.92
C LEU A 173 -0.33 1.69 -1.03
N LEU A 174 -0.01 0.40 -1.06
CA LEU A 174 1.38 -0.08 -1.02
C LEU A 174 1.65 -0.93 -2.26
N ASP A 175 2.48 -0.44 -3.16
CA ASP A 175 2.89 -1.22 -4.31
C ASP A 175 4.21 -1.95 -4.02
N GLU A 176 4.10 -3.27 -3.79
CA GLU A 176 5.20 -4.18 -3.49
C GLU A 176 6.10 -3.67 -2.34
N PRO A 177 5.54 -3.40 -1.14
CA PRO A 177 6.28 -2.78 -0.04
C PRO A 177 7.46 -3.60 0.47
N THR A 178 7.48 -4.89 0.17
CA THR A 178 8.49 -5.85 0.63
C THR A 178 9.63 -6.07 -0.36
N ASN A 179 9.61 -5.44 -1.54
CA ASN A 179 10.67 -5.58 -2.52
C ASN A 179 12.01 -5.07 -1.97
N HIS A 180 13.09 -5.77 -2.33
CA HIS A 180 14.47 -5.49 -1.90
C HIS A 180 14.71 -5.62 -0.38
N LEU A 181 13.73 -6.11 0.40
CA LEU A 181 13.88 -6.37 1.83
C LEU A 181 14.21 -7.85 2.08
N ASP A 182 15.08 -8.10 3.03
CA ASP A 182 15.26 -9.44 3.57
C ASP A 182 14.02 -9.90 4.38
N PRO A 183 13.88 -11.21 4.68
CA PRO A 183 12.72 -11.75 5.36
C PRO A 183 12.40 -11.07 6.70
N HIS A 184 13.43 -10.64 7.46
CA HIS A 184 13.23 -9.96 8.73
C HIS A 184 12.50 -8.61 8.52
N HIS A 185 13.02 -7.78 7.62
CA HIS A 185 12.44 -6.48 7.33
C HIS A 185 11.09 -6.57 6.60
N GLN A 186 10.88 -7.61 5.75
CA GLN A 186 9.55 -7.86 5.16
C GLN A 186 8.48 -8.06 6.23
N LEU A 187 8.78 -8.90 7.24
CA LEU A 187 7.85 -9.16 8.34
C LEU A 187 7.65 -7.93 9.22
N ALA A 188 8.70 -7.15 9.47
CA ALA A 188 8.61 -5.92 10.25
C ALA A 188 7.71 -4.88 9.57
N VAL A 189 7.90 -4.63 8.27
CA VAL A 189 7.08 -3.69 7.49
C VAL A 189 5.61 -4.13 7.42
N LEU A 190 5.34 -5.40 7.10
CA LEU A 190 3.95 -5.89 7.06
C LEU A 190 3.32 -5.91 8.46
N GLY A 191 4.08 -6.23 9.50
CA GLY A 191 3.65 -6.15 10.89
C GLY A 191 3.26 -4.73 11.31
N LEU A 192 4.02 -3.73 10.89
CA LEU A 192 3.72 -2.32 11.11
C LEU A 192 2.39 -1.92 10.46
N PHE A 193 2.16 -2.28 9.19
CA PHE A 193 0.89 -1.99 8.52
C PHE A 193 -0.28 -2.79 9.12
N ARG A 194 -0.05 -4.00 9.66
CA ARG A 194 -1.07 -4.71 10.41
C ARG A 194 -1.46 -3.97 11.70
N GLN A 195 -0.49 -3.39 12.40
CA GLN A 195 -0.78 -2.57 13.60
C GLN A 195 -1.58 -1.31 13.22
N LEU A 196 -1.23 -0.64 12.12
CA LEU A 196 -1.96 0.52 11.62
C LEU A 196 -3.41 0.16 11.24
N ALA A 197 -3.60 -0.99 10.58
CA ALA A 197 -4.94 -1.47 10.27
C ALA A 197 -5.73 -1.78 11.56
N ASN A 198 -5.13 -2.45 12.54
CA ASN A 198 -5.77 -2.69 13.85
C ASN A 198 -6.12 -1.37 14.58
N ALA A 199 -5.40 -0.28 14.29
CA ALA A 199 -5.71 1.07 14.77
C ALA A 199 -6.75 1.81 13.91
N GLY A 200 -7.42 1.12 12.98
CA GLY A 200 -8.52 1.66 12.17
C GLY A 200 -8.10 2.24 10.82
N ARG A 201 -6.84 2.08 10.39
CA ARG A 201 -6.40 2.50 9.04
C ARG A 201 -6.79 1.45 8.00
N THR A 202 -7.03 1.89 6.76
CA THR A 202 -7.25 0.99 5.63
C THR A 202 -5.94 0.76 4.90
N VAL A 203 -5.60 -0.49 4.59
CA VAL A 203 -4.36 -0.85 3.88
C VAL A 203 -4.70 -1.69 2.65
N ILE A 204 -4.28 -1.25 1.48
CA ILE A 204 -4.35 -2.04 0.25
C ILE A 204 -2.91 -2.24 -0.23
N THR A 205 -2.46 -3.48 -0.34
CA THR A 205 -1.07 -3.79 -0.68
C THR A 205 -0.98 -4.80 -1.82
N THR A 206 -0.13 -4.53 -2.80
CA THR A 206 0.25 -5.58 -3.75
C THR A 206 1.34 -6.44 -3.14
N LEU A 207 1.23 -7.74 -3.31
CA LEU A 207 2.21 -8.72 -2.86
C LEU A 207 2.47 -9.75 -3.96
N HIS A 208 3.68 -10.30 -4.01
CA HIS A 208 4.02 -11.43 -4.87
C HIS A 208 3.85 -12.77 -4.15
N ASP A 209 4.10 -12.79 -2.85
CA ASP A 209 4.04 -14.01 -2.05
C ASP A 209 2.62 -14.19 -1.44
N PRO A 210 1.85 -15.22 -1.89
CA PRO A 210 0.55 -15.52 -1.32
C PRO A 210 0.64 -15.99 0.12
N THR A 211 1.78 -16.48 0.59
CA THR A 211 2.00 -16.85 1.99
C THR A 211 2.01 -15.62 2.89
N LEU A 212 2.67 -14.54 2.46
CA LEU A 212 2.63 -13.25 3.18
C LEU A 212 1.22 -12.66 3.16
N ALA A 213 0.52 -12.75 2.02
CA ALA A 213 -0.88 -12.32 1.94
C ALA A 213 -1.78 -13.11 2.91
N ALA A 214 -1.63 -14.44 2.96
CA ALA A 214 -2.37 -15.30 3.89
C ALA A 214 -2.09 -14.98 5.37
N ARG A 215 -0.89 -14.49 5.68
CA ARG A 215 -0.48 -14.19 7.04
C ARG A 215 -0.94 -12.81 7.53
N PHE A 216 -0.98 -11.82 6.67
CA PHE A 216 -1.14 -10.41 7.08
C PHE A 216 -2.45 -9.77 6.61
N ALA A 217 -3.09 -10.29 5.55
CA ALA A 217 -4.28 -9.68 4.99
C ALA A 217 -5.57 -10.33 5.53
N ASP A 218 -6.65 -9.54 5.53
CA ASP A 218 -8.01 -9.98 5.87
C ASP A 218 -8.75 -10.46 4.62
N ARG A 219 -8.50 -9.77 3.48
CA ARG A 219 -9.10 -10.10 2.18
C ARG A 219 -8.03 -10.13 1.10
N ALA A 220 -8.31 -10.88 0.04
CA ALA A 220 -7.45 -10.95 -1.14
C ALA A 220 -8.23 -10.58 -2.39
N LEU A 221 -7.65 -9.70 -3.20
CA LEU A 221 -8.09 -9.34 -4.55
C LEU A 221 -7.14 -10.00 -5.54
N LEU A 222 -7.65 -10.98 -6.29
CA LEU A 222 -6.90 -11.70 -7.33
C LEU A 222 -7.17 -11.04 -8.68
N LEU A 223 -6.12 -10.59 -9.38
CA LEU A 223 -6.19 -9.98 -10.70
C LEU A 223 -5.60 -10.93 -11.75
N PHE A 224 -6.44 -11.47 -12.64
CA PHE A 224 -6.02 -12.43 -13.67
C PHE A 224 -5.37 -11.76 -14.89
N GLY A 225 -5.60 -10.44 -15.08
CA GLY A 225 -5.00 -9.65 -16.16
C GLY A 225 -5.68 -9.83 -17.52
N ASP A 226 -6.88 -10.37 -17.55
CA ASP A 226 -7.76 -10.57 -18.71
C ASP A 226 -9.16 -9.98 -18.49
N GLY A 227 -9.27 -9.03 -17.57
CA GLY A 227 -10.52 -8.44 -17.13
C GLY A 227 -11.12 -9.11 -15.90
N ARG A 228 -10.84 -10.38 -15.66
CA ARG A 228 -11.38 -11.12 -14.51
C ARG A 228 -10.65 -10.77 -13.22
N TRP A 229 -11.40 -10.80 -12.15
CA TRP A 229 -10.90 -10.65 -10.78
C TRP A 229 -11.73 -11.52 -9.82
N SER A 230 -11.20 -11.75 -8.64
CA SER A 230 -11.90 -12.41 -7.53
C SER A 230 -11.52 -11.71 -6.23
N LEU A 231 -12.49 -11.46 -5.38
CA LEU A 231 -12.30 -10.78 -4.10
C LEU A 231 -13.03 -11.53 -2.99
N GLY A 232 -12.40 -11.76 -1.89
CA GLY A 232 -13.00 -12.42 -0.74
C GLY A 232 -12.05 -12.50 0.45
N ARG A 233 -12.50 -13.13 1.52
CA ARG A 233 -11.66 -13.38 2.70
C ARG A 233 -10.47 -14.27 2.31
N VAL A 234 -9.33 -14.03 2.93
CA VAL A 234 -8.09 -14.76 2.65
C VAL A 234 -8.29 -16.27 2.80
N GLU A 235 -9.05 -16.72 3.81
CA GLU A 235 -9.28 -18.14 4.10
C GLU A 235 -9.98 -18.86 2.95
N THR A 236 -10.83 -18.19 2.22
CA THR A 236 -11.62 -18.80 1.12
C THR A 236 -11.05 -18.50 -0.26
N THR A 237 -10.44 -17.33 -0.43
CA THR A 237 -9.97 -16.85 -1.74
C THR A 237 -8.59 -17.39 -2.08
N LEU A 238 -7.68 -17.48 -1.10
CA LEU A 238 -6.36 -18.06 -1.30
C LEU A 238 -6.42 -19.56 -1.04
N ASN A 239 -6.39 -20.35 -2.10
CA ASN A 239 -6.29 -21.80 -2.08
C ASN A 239 -5.50 -22.30 -3.29
N ALA A 240 -5.10 -23.56 -3.27
CA ALA A 240 -4.29 -24.15 -4.33
C ALA A 240 -4.91 -23.97 -5.72
N ALA A 241 -6.23 -24.14 -5.87
CA ALA A 241 -6.92 -24.05 -7.15
C ALA A 241 -6.93 -22.61 -7.69
N SER A 242 -7.33 -21.63 -6.86
CA SER A 242 -7.39 -20.22 -7.26
C SER A 242 -6.01 -19.66 -7.60
N LEU A 243 -4.99 -19.99 -6.79
CA LEU A 243 -3.61 -19.55 -7.02
C LEU A 243 -2.98 -20.24 -8.23
N SER A 244 -3.26 -21.53 -8.47
CA SER A 244 -2.81 -22.21 -9.69
C SER A 244 -3.41 -21.58 -10.95
N ALA A 245 -4.71 -21.22 -10.92
CA ALA A 245 -5.35 -20.48 -12.00
C ALA A 245 -4.77 -19.07 -12.17
N LEU A 246 -4.47 -18.36 -11.07
CA LEU A 246 -3.89 -17.03 -11.08
C LEU A 246 -2.49 -17.00 -11.69
N TYR A 247 -1.62 -17.92 -11.23
CA TYR A 247 -0.21 -17.94 -11.63
C TYR A 247 0.07 -18.79 -12.87
N LEU A 248 -0.91 -19.56 -13.37
CA LEU A 248 -0.78 -20.51 -14.48
C LEU A 248 0.32 -21.53 -14.22
N ALA A 249 0.48 -21.96 -12.99
CA ALA A 249 1.44 -22.93 -12.51
C ALA A 249 0.82 -23.74 -11.38
N PRO A 250 1.16 -25.03 -11.23
CA PRO A 250 0.65 -25.82 -10.12
C PRO A 250 1.13 -25.21 -8.79
N ILE A 251 0.18 -24.87 -7.93
CA ILE A 251 0.44 -24.40 -6.56
C ILE A 251 -0.13 -25.43 -5.60
N ILE A 252 0.65 -25.81 -4.60
CA ILE A 252 0.20 -26.64 -3.48
C ILE A 252 0.09 -25.79 -2.22
N GLU A 253 -0.88 -26.11 -1.41
CA GLU A 253 -1.10 -25.50 -0.10
C GLU A 253 -0.63 -26.47 0.96
N LEU A 254 0.27 -25.98 1.83
CA LEU A 254 0.75 -26.68 3.01
C LEU A 254 0.23 -25.96 4.25
N SER A 255 -0.10 -26.72 5.29
CA SER A 255 -0.48 -26.15 6.59
C SER A 255 0.44 -26.73 7.66
N GLN A 256 1.07 -25.84 8.41
CA GLN A 256 1.91 -26.20 9.56
C GLN A 256 1.60 -25.27 10.73
N GLU A 257 1.24 -25.83 11.86
CA GLU A 257 0.93 -25.08 13.10
C GLU A 257 -0.10 -23.96 12.87
N GLY A 258 -1.13 -24.23 12.05
CA GLY A 258 -2.17 -23.26 11.71
C GLY A 258 -1.74 -22.16 10.72
N ARG A 259 -0.52 -22.22 10.21
CA ARG A 259 -0.03 -21.30 9.18
C ARG A 259 -0.15 -21.93 7.81
N ARG A 260 -0.65 -21.18 6.85
CA ARG A 260 -0.82 -21.58 5.45
C ARG A 260 0.38 -21.12 4.65
N VAL A 261 0.97 -22.02 3.89
CA VAL A 261 2.13 -21.78 3.01
C VAL A 261 1.77 -22.24 1.61
N PHE A 262 2.06 -21.43 0.61
CA PHE A 262 1.81 -21.73 -0.78
C PHE A 262 3.12 -21.86 -1.54
N VAL A 263 3.34 -22.99 -2.17
CA VAL A 263 4.56 -23.28 -2.93
C VAL A 263 4.22 -23.78 -4.32
N SER A 264 5.06 -23.47 -5.30
CA SER A 264 4.98 -24.10 -6.62
C SER A 264 5.36 -25.58 -6.52
N ALA A 265 4.57 -26.44 -7.17
CA ALA A 265 4.82 -27.88 -7.22
C ALA A 265 5.96 -28.23 -8.13
#